data_1f2be2e3e5930d5e5528744de087daf5
#
_entry.id   1f2be2e3e5930d5e5528744de087daf5
#
_cell.length_a   1.000
_cell.length_b   1.000
_cell.length_c   1.000
_cell.angle_alpha   90.00
_cell.angle_beta   90.00
_cell.angle_gamma   90.00
#
_symmetry.space_group_name_H-M   'P 1'
#
loop_
_entity.id
_entity.type
_entity.pdbx_description
1 polymer ?
#
loop_
_entity_poly.entity_id
_entity_poly.type
_entity_poly.pdbx_seq_one_letter_code
_entity_poly.pdbx_strand_id
1 'polypeptide(L)'
;MPSLHDVLEEKYRQYNCREFIADDPISIPHRFSHRQDIEITGFFAAVLAWGQRKTIISKCSELIGLMDGAPYDFIRGHQENDLKRFLQFKHRTFNATDALYFIDFLRNHYARHDSLEDAFVTHLRPDDETVEKALVGFRNYFFAPEYAPQRTRKHISSPAALV
;
A
#
# COMPACT_ATOMS: atom_id res chain seq x y z
N MET A 1 -33.96 16.85 11.49
CA MET A 1 -32.89 15.86 11.21
C MET A 1 -31.69 16.64 10.69
N PRO A 2 -30.45 16.31 11.11
CA PRO A 2 -29.28 16.96 10.55
C PRO A 2 -29.24 16.75 9.02
N SER A 3 -28.75 17.73 8.27
CA SER A 3 -28.55 17.58 6.84
C SER A 3 -27.40 16.59 6.57
N LEU A 4 -27.31 16.07 5.33
CA LEU A 4 -26.17 15.24 4.93
C LEU A 4 -24.85 16.00 5.12
N HIS A 5 -24.84 17.30 4.81
CA HIS A 5 -23.69 18.17 5.02
C HIS A 5 -23.28 18.22 6.51
N ASP A 6 -24.22 18.43 7.41
CA ASP A 6 -23.92 18.48 8.87
C ASP A 6 -23.31 17.16 9.36
N VAL A 7 -23.83 16.02 8.88
CA VAL A 7 -23.32 14.69 9.23
C VAL A 7 -21.89 14.50 8.70
N LEU A 8 -21.63 14.91 7.45
CA LEU A 8 -20.29 14.79 6.85
C LEU A 8 -19.28 15.69 7.57
N GLU A 9 -19.66 16.94 7.89
CA GLU A 9 -18.81 17.86 8.64
C GLU A 9 -18.49 17.35 10.04
N GLU A 10 -19.49 16.79 10.74
CA GLU A 10 -19.25 16.15 12.04
C GLU A 10 -18.24 15.00 11.94
N LYS A 11 -18.39 14.13 10.93
CA LYS A 11 -17.47 12.99 10.73
C LYS A 11 -16.08 13.45 10.31
N TYR A 12 -15.99 14.47 9.44
CA TYR A 12 -14.71 15.07 9.09
C TYR A 12 -13.98 15.57 10.35
N ARG A 13 -14.63 16.34 11.22
CA ARG A 13 -14.02 16.84 12.47
C ARG A 13 -13.64 15.71 13.42
N GLN A 14 -14.45 14.64 13.48
CA GLN A 14 -14.20 13.48 14.31
C GLN A 14 -12.95 12.70 13.89
N TYR A 15 -12.71 12.56 12.58
CA TYR A 15 -11.66 11.68 12.06
C TYR A 15 -10.43 12.42 11.51
N ASN A 16 -10.58 13.68 11.12
CA ASN A 16 -9.45 14.50 10.66
C ASN A 16 -8.74 15.18 11.84
N CYS A 17 -8.24 14.40 12.77
CA CYS A 17 -7.52 14.84 13.96
C CYS A 17 -6.34 13.92 14.26
N ARG A 18 -5.33 14.43 14.98
CA ARG A 18 -4.09 13.68 15.27
C ARG A 18 -4.34 12.44 16.13
N GLU A 19 -5.31 12.50 17.02
CA GLU A 19 -5.69 11.41 17.91
C GLU A 19 -6.17 10.18 17.14
N PHE A 20 -6.79 10.39 15.96
CA PHE A 20 -7.23 9.29 15.09
C PHE A 20 -6.06 8.48 14.53
N ILE A 21 -4.91 9.12 14.26
CA ILE A 21 -3.74 8.50 13.62
C ILE A 21 -3.23 7.32 14.46
N ALA A 22 -3.17 7.46 15.79
CA ALA A 22 -2.53 6.47 16.67
C ALA A 22 -3.16 5.07 16.59
N ASP A 23 -4.47 5.00 16.42
CA ASP A 23 -5.26 3.76 16.42
C ASP A 23 -5.66 3.29 15.01
N ASP A 24 -5.17 3.94 13.98
CA ASP A 24 -5.47 3.62 12.57
C ASP A 24 -4.22 3.10 11.83
N PRO A 25 -4.37 2.21 10.84
CA PRO A 25 -3.25 1.76 9.99
C PRO A 25 -2.45 2.90 9.33
N ILE A 26 -3.03 4.09 9.17
CA ILE A 26 -2.31 5.27 8.69
C ILE A 26 -1.15 5.67 9.62
N SER A 27 -1.18 5.24 10.90
CA SER A 27 -0.07 5.41 11.83
C SER A 27 1.24 4.79 11.31
N ILE A 28 1.16 3.83 10.42
CA ILE A 28 2.32 3.12 9.87
C ILE A 28 3.18 4.05 9.00
N PRO A 29 2.67 4.68 7.91
CA PRO A 29 3.48 5.64 7.15
C PRO A 29 3.87 6.88 7.95
N HIS A 30 3.10 7.27 8.95
CA HIS A 30 3.44 8.40 9.84
C HIS A 30 4.66 8.17 10.74
N ARG A 31 5.21 6.96 10.77
CA ARG A 31 6.46 6.66 11.51
C ARG A 31 7.71 7.08 10.76
N PHE A 32 7.59 7.42 9.47
CA PHE A 32 8.70 7.70 8.57
C PHE A 32 8.70 9.17 8.15
N SER A 33 9.88 9.67 7.82
CA SER A 33 10.08 11.01 7.26
C SER A 33 10.62 10.98 5.83
N HIS A 34 11.21 9.86 5.43
CA HIS A 34 11.71 9.65 4.08
C HIS A 34 10.53 9.32 3.14
N ARG A 35 10.41 10.03 2.01
CA ARG A 35 9.26 9.93 1.10
C ARG A 35 8.98 8.49 0.67
N GLN A 36 10.00 7.79 0.22
CA GLN A 36 9.85 6.43 -0.31
C GLN A 36 9.44 5.44 0.79
N ASP A 37 9.90 5.60 2.01
CA ASP A 37 9.43 4.80 3.15
C ASP A 37 7.97 5.05 3.44
N ILE A 38 7.52 6.32 3.38
CA ILE A 38 6.11 6.70 3.55
C ILE A 38 5.27 6.04 2.46
N GLU A 39 5.70 6.11 1.19
CA GLU A 39 5.00 5.53 0.04
C GLU A 39 4.88 4.00 0.16
N ILE A 40 6.00 3.31 0.44
CA ILE A 40 6.04 1.85 0.58
C ILE A 40 5.16 1.38 1.73
N THR A 41 5.32 2.02 2.88
CA THR A 41 4.58 1.61 4.09
C THR A 41 3.10 1.96 3.99
N GLY A 42 2.74 3.09 3.39
CA GLY A 42 1.36 3.47 3.07
C GLY A 42 0.71 2.48 2.11
N PHE A 43 1.44 2.05 1.08
CA PHE A 43 0.97 1.05 0.12
C PHE A 43 0.68 -0.29 0.80
N PHE A 44 1.62 -0.80 1.62
CA PHE A 44 1.38 -2.03 2.38
C PHE A 44 0.25 -1.87 3.42
N ALA A 45 0.17 -0.73 4.11
CA ALA A 45 -0.90 -0.49 5.07
C ALA A 45 -2.28 -0.51 4.40
N ALA A 46 -2.42 0.08 3.21
CA ALA A 46 -3.66 0.06 2.43
C ALA A 46 -4.01 -1.36 1.96
N VAL A 47 -3.04 -2.11 1.44
CA VAL A 47 -3.24 -3.49 0.97
C VAL A 47 -3.59 -4.45 2.10
N LEU A 48 -3.02 -4.28 3.29
CA LEU A 48 -3.27 -5.11 4.46
C LEU A 48 -4.48 -4.66 5.29
N ALA A 49 -5.19 -3.60 4.89
CA ALA A 49 -6.32 -3.00 5.64
C ALA A 49 -7.58 -3.87 5.69
N TRP A 50 -7.44 -5.14 6.08
CA TRP A 50 -8.51 -6.14 6.15
C TRP A 50 -8.67 -6.68 7.57
N GLY A 51 -9.70 -6.28 8.27
CA GLY A 51 -10.06 -6.79 9.59
C GLY A 51 -9.87 -5.79 10.72
N GLN A 52 -9.42 -6.26 11.89
CA GLN A 52 -9.29 -5.41 13.07
C GLN A 52 -8.05 -4.52 12.98
N ARG A 53 -8.19 -3.22 13.25
CA ARG A 53 -7.10 -2.22 13.19
C ARG A 53 -5.84 -2.66 13.94
N LYS A 54 -5.96 -3.15 15.18
CA LYS A 54 -4.81 -3.63 15.97
C LYS A 54 -4.03 -4.73 15.26
N THR A 55 -4.74 -5.68 14.64
CA THR A 55 -4.11 -6.77 13.88
C THR A 55 -3.41 -6.24 12.62
N ILE A 56 -4.04 -5.29 11.91
CA ILE A 56 -3.45 -4.67 10.71
C ILE A 56 -2.16 -3.94 11.08
N ILE A 57 -2.20 -3.07 12.10
CA ILE A 57 -1.04 -2.32 12.59
C ILE A 57 0.09 -3.27 13.01
N SER A 58 -0.23 -4.34 13.76
CA SER A 58 0.74 -5.36 14.16
C SER A 58 1.39 -6.04 12.95
N LYS A 59 0.59 -6.43 11.94
CA LYS A 59 1.09 -7.10 10.74
C LYS A 59 1.89 -6.17 9.82
N CYS A 60 1.51 -4.92 9.71
CA CYS A 60 2.32 -3.92 9.01
C CYS A 60 3.67 -3.72 9.74
N SER A 61 3.65 -3.63 11.07
CA SER A 61 4.88 -3.50 11.87
C SER A 61 5.78 -4.73 11.74
N GLU A 62 5.21 -5.94 11.72
CA GLU A 62 5.94 -7.18 11.45
C GLU A 62 6.62 -7.13 10.07
N LEU A 63 5.86 -6.77 9.02
CA LEU A 63 6.39 -6.69 7.66
C LEU A 63 7.54 -5.68 7.53
N ILE A 64 7.39 -4.51 8.16
CA ILE A 64 8.42 -3.46 8.20
C ILE A 64 9.65 -3.96 8.99
N GLY A 65 9.44 -4.68 10.09
CA GLY A 65 10.53 -5.31 10.83
C GLY A 65 11.34 -6.30 10.00
N LEU A 66 10.67 -7.07 9.10
CA LEU A 66 11.35 -7.97 8.15
C LEU A 66 12.19 -7.20 7.11
N MET A 67 11.93 -5.90 6.93
CA MET A 67 12.70 -4.96 6.10
C MET A 67 13.69 -4.12 6.93
N ASP A 68 14.10 -4.60 8.10
CA ASP A 68 15.05 -3.96 9.01
C ASP A 68 14.61 -2.53 9.47
N GLY A 69 13.32 -2.20 9.38
CA GLY A 69 12.77 -0.89 9.71
C GLY A 69 13.12 0.23 8.71
N ALA A 70 13.77 -0.10 7.60
CA ALA A 70 14.16 0.81 6.51
C ALA A 70 13.65 0.27 5.16
N PRO A 71 12.32 0.38 4.88
CA PRO A 71 11.70 -0.27 3.74
C PRO A 71 12.33 0.07 2.38
N TYR A 72 12.64 1.34 2.15
CA TYR A 72 13.23 1.76 0.86
C TYR A 72 14.64 1.20 0.67
N ASP A 73 15.49 1.29 1.69
CA ASP A 73 16.84 0.74 1.65
C ASP A 73 16.81 -0.78 1.45
N PHE A 74 15.90 -1.47 2.14
CA PHE A 74 15.67 -2.89 1.95
C PHE A 74 15.24 -3.21 0.52
N ILE A 75 14.23 -2.54 -0.01
CA ILE A 75 13.74 -2.74 -1.39
C ILE A 75 14.88 -2.58 -2.40
N ARG A 76 15.74 -1.58 -2.22
CA ARG A 76 16.86 -1.28 -3.12
C ARG A 76 18.05 -2.23 -2.98
N GLY A 77 18.34 -2.69 -1.78
CA GLY A 77 19.62 -3.32 -1.42
C GLY A 77 19.58 -4.79 -1.04
N HIS A 78 18.39 -5.38 -0.79
CA HIS A 78 18.29 -6.76 -0.33
C HIS A 78 18.93 -7.77 -1.28
N GLN A 79 19.47 -8.83 -0.69
CA GLN A 79 19.94 -9.99 -1.40
C GLN A 79 18.90 -11.12 -1.38
N GLU A 80 19.04 -12.10 -2.25
CA GLU A 80 18.09 -13.23 -2.34
C GLU A 80 17.89 -13.95 -1.00
N ASN A 81 18.94 -14.07 -0.20
CA ASN A 81 18.86 -14.72 1.11
C ASN A 81 18.00 -13.94 2.12
N ASP A 82 17.93 -12.61 2.00
CA ASP A 82 17.11 -11.76 2.88
C ASP A 82 15.62 -11.98 2.68
N LEU A 83 15.22 -12.39 1.48
CA LEU A 83 13.84 -12.70 1.14
C LEU A 83 13.28 -13.91 1.91
N LYS A 84 14.14 -14.80 2.42
CA LYS A 84 13.73 -15.96 3.23
C LYS A 84 12.98 -15.56 4.51
N ARG A 85 13.23 -14.34 5.03
CA ARG A 85 12.54 -13.81 6.21
C ARG A 85 11.02 -13.73 5.99
N PHE A 86 10.57 -13.52 4.75
CA PHE A 86 9.17 -13.35 4.40
C PHE A 86 8.40 -14.66 4.21
N LEU A 87 9.06 -15.80 4.17
CA LEU A 87 8.44 -17.11 3.87
C LEU A 87 7.36 -17.52 4.89
N GLN A 88 7.44 -17.02 6.11
CA GLN A 88 6.44 -17.27 7.16
C GLN A 88 5.42 -16.13 7.30
N PHE A 89 5.59 -15.02 6.55
CA PHE A 89 4.67 -13.89 6.65
C PHE A 89 3.30 -14.26 6.14
N LYS A 90 2.29 -13.94 6.96
CA LYS A 90 0.89 -14.15 6.60
C LYS A 90 -0.01 -13.14 7.31
N HIS A 91 -0.90 -12.53 6.55
CA HIS A 91 -2.04 -11.76 7.06
C HIS A 91 -3.29 -12.14 6.28
N ARG A 92 -4.21 -12.89 6.91
CA ARG A 92 -5.42 -13.38 6.25
C ARG A 92 -5.09 -14.14 4.94
N THR A 93 -5.53 -13.62 3.81
CA THR A 93 -5.25 -14.23 2.49
C THR A 93 -3.95 -13.74 1.84
N PHE A 94 -3.33 -12.70 2.36
CA PHE A 94 -2.01 -12.23 1.93
C PHE A 94 -0.92 -13.08 2.57
N ASN A 95 -0.01 -13.63 1.79
CA ASN A 95 1.04 -14.52 2.28
C ASN A 95 2.40 -14.21 1.65
N ALA A 96 3.38 -15.10 1.90
CA ALA A 96 4.75 -14.97 1.40
C ALA A 96 4.84 -14.71 -0.11
N THR A 97 4.08 -15.44 -0.93
CA THR A 97 4.07 -15.24 -2.39
C THR A 97 3.67 -13.81 -2.75
N ASP A 98 2.66 -13.29 -2.07
CA ASP A 98 2.18 -11.93 -2.30
C ASP A 98 3.25 -10.91 -1.85
N ALA A 99 3.83 -11.10 -0.64
CA ALA A 99 4.86 -10.21 -0.11
C ALA A 99 6.10 -10.15 -1.02
N LEU A 100 6.59 -11.30 -1.47
CA LEU A 100 7.75 -11.39 -2.35
C LEU A 100 7.48 -10.72 -3.70
N TYR A 101 6.29 -10.90 -4.28
CA TYR A 101 5.91 -10.23 -5.52
C TYR A 101 5.83 -8.71 -5.36
N PHE A 102 5.28 -8.23 -4.24
CA PHE A 102 5.22 -6.79 -3.93
C PHE A 102 6.63 -6.19 -3.78
N ILE A 103 7.53 -6.90 -3.11
CA ILE A 103 8.94 -6.49 -2.95
C ILE A 103 9.63 -6.41 -4.32
N ASP A 104 9.45 -7.42 -5.17
CA ASP A 104 10.00 -7.45 -6.53
C ASP A 104 9.47 -6.31 -7.40
N PHE A 105 8.15 -6.08 -7.37
CA PHE A 105 7.54 -4.95 -8.08
C PHE A 105 8.13 -3.62 -7.63
N LEU A 106 8.19 -3.37 -6.31
CA LEU A 106 8.73 -2.13 -5.76
C LEU A 106 10.21 -1.94 -6.13
N ARG A 107 11.03 -3.01 -6.06
CA ARG A 107 12.43 -2.97 -6.49
C ARG A 107 12.56 -2.56 -7.96
N ASN A 108 11.77 -3.17 -8.83
CA ASN A 108 11.78 -2.88 -10.27
C ASN A 108 11.26 -1.47 -10.57
N HIS A 109 10.27 -0.99 -9.81
CA HIS A 109 9.75 0.36 -9.93
C HIS A 109 10.78 1.40 -9.51
N TYR A 110 11.30 1.33 -8.28
CA TYR A 110 12.29 2.27 -7.77
C TYR A 110 13.68 2.16 -8.41
N ALA A 111 13.94 1.16 -9.24
CA ALA A 111 15.12 1.14 -10.11
C ALA A 111 15.05 2.17 -11.24
N ARG A 112 13.85 2.66 -11.59
CA ARG A 112 13.57 3.53 -12.75
C ARG A 112 12.85 4.83 -12.36
N HIS A 113 12.27 4.91 -11.17
CA HIS A 113 11.46 6.02 -10.70
C HIS A 113 11.85 6.39 -9.27
N ASP A 114 11.76 7.66 -8.92
CA ASP A 114 12.08 8.15 -7.58
C ASP A 114 10.88 8.12 -6.63
N SER A 115 9.68 7.88 -7.14
CA SER A 115 8.44 7.91 -6.38
C SER A 115 7.45 6.87 -6.88
N LEU A 116 6.73 6.23 -5.96
CA LEU A 116 5.62 5.33 -6.29
C LEU A 116 4.44 6.11 -6.92
N GLU A 117 4.34 7.40 -6.69
CA GLU A 117 3.35 8.28 -7.32
C GLU A 117 3.40 8.19 -8.85
N ASP A 118 4.61 8.05 -9.43
CA ASP A 118 4.79 7.92 -10.89
C ASP A 118 4.02 6.74 -11.49
N ALA A 119 3.84 5.67 -10.71
CA ALA A 119 3.05 4.50 -11.14
C ALA A 119 1.55 4.81 -11.31
N PHE A 120 1.07 5.89 -10.71
CA PHE A 120 -0.33 6.34 -10.76
C PHE A 120 -0.52 7.50 -11.72
N VAL A 121 0.28 8.56 -11.57
CA VAL A 121 0.07 9.83 -12.31
C VAL A 121 0.32 9.70 -13.81
N THR A 122 1.18 8.77 -14.25
CA THR A 122 1.44 8.50 -15.67
C THR A 122 0.16 8.17 -16.46
N HIS A 123 -0.88 7.73 -15.76
CA HIS A 123 -2.16 7.33 -16.36
C HIS A 123 -3.26 8.39 -16.23
N LEU A 124 -2.96 9.52 -15.58
CA LEU A 124 -3.89 10.65 -15.42
C LEU A 124 -3.68 11.70 -16.49
N ARG A 125 -4.79 12.35 -16.88
CA ARG A 125 -4.81 13.56 -17.70
C ARG A 125 -5.31 14.72 -16.86
N PRO A 126 -4.95 15.97 -17.21
CA PRO A 126 -5.39 17.16 -16.46
C PRO A 126 -6.92 17.36 -16.42
N ASP A 127 -7.64 16.77 -17.37
CA ASP A 127 -9.09 16.86 -17.54
C ASP A 127 -9.84 15.65 -16.92
N ASP A 128 -9.13 14.71 -16.28
CA ASP A 128 -9.79 13.61 -15.61
C ASP A 128 -10.45 14.07 -14.31
N GLU A 129 -11.76 13.82 -14.19
CA GLU A 129 -12.57 14.21 -13.01
C GLU A 129 -12.31 13.31 -11.80
N THR A 130 -11.75 12.12 -12.01
CA THR A 130 -11.50 11.10 -10.97
C THR A 130 -10.15 10.43 -11.13
N VAL A 131 -9.70 9.77 -10.06
CA VAL A 131 -8.46 8.96 -10.07
C VAL A 131 -8.65 7.55 -10.64
N GLU A 132 -9.80 7.24 -11.23
CA GLU A 132 -10.11 5.89 -11.73
C GLU A 132 -9.08 5.40 -12.74
N LYS A 133 -8.71 6.23 -13.71
CA LYS A 133 -7.69 5.87 -14.72
C LYS A 133 -6.33 5.60 -14.10
N ALA A 134 -5.95 6.35 -13.06
CA ALA A 134 -4.72 6.09 -12.30
C ALA A 134 -4.74 4.70 -11.65
N LEU A 135 -5.85 4.34 -11.01
CA LEU A 135 -5.99 3.05 -10.33
C LEU A 135 -6.00 1.87 -11.31
N VAL A 136 -6.70 2.01 -12.45
CA VAL A 136 -6.69 1.01 -13.53
C VAL A 136 -5.30 0.88 -14.12
N GLY A 137 -4.67 2.00 -14.44
CA GLY A 137 -3.31 2.04 -15.01
C GLY A 137 -2.28 1.45 -14.07
N PHE A 138 -2.31 1.83 -12.79
CA PHE A 138 -1.47 1.23 -11.75
C PHE A 138 -1.64 -0.29 -11.67
N ARG A 139 -2.89 -0.77 -11.64
CA ARG A 139 -3.15 -2.21 -11.60
C ARG A 139 -2.58 -2.95 -12.82
N ASN A 140 -2.73 -2.38 -14.01
CA ASN A 140 -2.17 -2.96 -15.23
C ASN A 140 -0.64 -2.97 -15.18
N TYR A 141 -0.02 -1.89 -14.75
CA TYR A 141 1.41 -1.78 -14.56
C TYR A 141 1.93 -2.76 -13.51
N PHE A 142 1.24 -2.85 -12.36
CA PHE A 142 1.60 -3.76 -11.27
C PHE A 142 1.60 -5.24 -11.71
N PHE A 143 0.67 -5.64 -12.58
CA PHE A 143 0.52 -7.01 -13.06
C PHE A 143 1.01 -7.23 -14.51
N ALA A 144 1.79 -6.29 -15.05
CA ALA A 144 2.36 -6.42 -16.40
C ALA A 144 3.35 -7.59 -16.57
N PRO A 145 4.21 -7.95 -15.55
CA PRO A 145 5.09 -9.10 -15.69
C PRO A 145 4.31 -10.41 -15.87
N GLU A 146 4.75 -11.27 -16.80
CA GLU A 146 4.12 -12.56 -17.09
C GLU A 146 4.13 -13.51 -15.87
N TYR A 147 5.15 -13.38 -15.01
CA TYR A 147 5.26 -14.16 -13.77
C TYR A 147 4.41 -13.63 -12.62
N ALA A 148 3.60 -12.59 -12.82
CA ALA A 148 2.71 -12.04 -11.80
C ALA A 148 1.74 -13.11 -11.28
N PRO A 149 1.75 -13.45 -9.97
CA PRO A 149 0.94 -14.55 -9.47
C PRO A 149 -0.55 -14.24 -9.57
N GLN A 150 -1.33 -15.13 -10.15
CA GLN A 150 -2.78 -14.95 -10.32
C GLN A 150 -3.50 -14.72 -8.98
N ARG A 151 -3.05 -15.40 -7.93
CA ARG A 151 -3.60 -15.27 -6.59
C ARG A 151 -3.45 -13.86 -5.98
N THR A 152 -2.41 -13.13 -6.39
CA THR A 152 -2.07 -11.79 -5.88
C THR A 152 -3.04 -10.72 -6.41
N ARG A 153 -3.72 -10.99 -7.54
CA ARG A 153 -4.63 -10.04 -8.21
C ARG A 153 -5.78 -9.55 -7.34
N LYS A 154 -6.20 -10.31 -6.34
CA LYS A 154 -7.26 -9.93 -5.40
C LYS A 154 -6.84 -8.83 -4.40
N HIS A 155 -5.53 -8.58 -4.25
CA HIS A 155 -5.00 -7.58 -3.32
C HIS A 155 -4.91 -6.18 -3.92
N ILE A 156 -4.96 -6.07 -5.25
CA ILE A 156 -5.05 -4.80 -5.97
C ILE A 156 -6.36 -4.83 -6.77
N SER A 157 -7.40 -4.28 -6.19
CA SER A 157 -8.74 -4.25 -6.79
C SER A 157 -8.77 -3.41 -8.07
N SER A 158 -9.65 -3.80 -9.01
CA SER A 158 -9.99 -2.94 -10.15
C SER A 158 -11.19 -2.07 -9.77
N PRO A 159 -11.21 -0.78 -10.11
CA PRO A 159 -12.41 0.05 -9.97
C PRO A 159 -13.62 -0.56 -10.67
N ALA A 160 -13.43 -1.21 -11.83
CA ALA A 160 -14.48 -1.90 -12.58
C ALA A 160 -15.08 -3.14 -11.84
N ALA A 161 -14.47 -3.60 -10.75
CA ALA A 161 -15.01 -4.68 -9.91
C ALA A 161 -15.92 -4.18 -8.78
N LEU A 162 -16.12 -2.86 -8.67
CA LEU A 162 -16.92 -2.21 -7.65
C LEU A 162 -18.30 -1.75 -8.19
N VAL A 163 -18.64 -2.08 -9.45
CA VAL A 163 -19.93 -1.78 -10.10
C VAL A 163 -20.77 -3.03 -10.19
#